data_178732955748e82d76c2f2a84a68dc95
#
_entry.id   178732955748e82d76c2f2a84a68dc95
#
_cell.length_a   1.000
_cell.length_b   1.000
_cell.length_c   1.000
_cell.angle_alpha   90.00
_cell.angle_beta   90.00
_cell.angle_gamma   90.00
#
_symmetry.space_group_name_H-M   'P 1'
#
loop_
_entity.id
_entity.type
_entity.pdbx_description
1 polymer ?
#
loop_
_entity_poly.entity_id
_entity_poly.type
_entity_poly.pdbx_seq_one_letter_code
_entity_poly.pdbx_strand_id
1 'polypeptide(L)'
;MSIFFNVFIKSIAFFLSILTIIIIISLSISLFSERDNDFITLDGEESSTNIIAVIELNGLIIETNSEVSNLTNPFIISPQSTKENLEELKKISPKGIIFSINSPGGTVSASKKLYDIIKSYKKNNKNTKIFIHTD
;
A
#
# COMPACT_ATOMS: atom_id res chain seq x y z
N MET A 1 45.68 -2.49 -37.80
CA MET A 1 44.59 -1.52 -37.48
C MET A 1 43.23 -2.22 -37.32
N SER A 2 42.91 -3.24 -38.08
CA SER A 2 41.62 -3.98 -38.01
C SER A 2 41.43 -4.81 -36.73
N ILE A 3 42.49 -5.39 -36.18
CA ILE A 3 42.41 -6.23 -34.97
C ILE A 3 42.03 -5.40 -33.73
N PHE A 4 42.66 -4.25 -33.56
CA PHE A 4 42.34 -3.31 -32.44
C PHE A 4 40.89 -2.84 -32.49
N PHE A 5 40.43 -2.48 -33.68
CA PHE A 5 39.07 -2.03 -33.90
C PHE A 5 38.01 -3.10 -33.57
N ASN A 6 38.29 -4.38 -33.98
CA ASN A 6 37.43 -5.51 -33.69
C ASN A 6 37.37 -5.83 -32.16
N VAL A 7 38.50 -5.74 -31.47
CA VAL A 7 38.56 -5.96 -30.02
C VAL A 7 37.80 -4.83 -29.29
N PHE A 8 37.94 -3.58 -29.72
CA PHE A 8 37.26 -2.44 -29.17
C PHE A 8 35.72 -2.54 -29.33
N ILE A 9 35.24 -2.91 -30.53
CA ILE A 9 33.80 -3.14 -30.75
C ILE A 9 33.24 -4.25 -29.88
N LYS A 10 33.96 -5.36 -29.73
CA LYS A 10 33.53 -6.48 -28.88
C LYS A 10 33.48 -6.08 -27.40
N SER A 11 34.43 -5.26 -26.94
CA SER A 11 34.43 -4.74 -25.58
C SER A 11 33.23 -3.84 -25.33
N ILE A 12 32.92 -2.93 -26.26
CA ILE A 12 31.72 -2.06 -26.16
C ILE A 12 30.42 -2.90 -26.11
N ALA A 13 30.33 -3.89 -27.00
CA ALA A 13 29.15 -4.77 -27.05
C ALA A 13 28.96 -5.55 -25.74
N PHE A 14 30.05 -5.99 -25.12
CA PHE A 14 30.02 -6.66 -23.82
C PHE A 14 29.54 -5.73 -22.69
N PHE A 15 30.06 -4.50 -22.60
CA PHE A 15 29.59 -3.54 -21.62
C PHE A 15 28.12 -3.13 -21.84
N LEU A 16 27.70 -2.99 -23.11
CA LEU A 16 26.32 -2.69 -23.45
C LEU A 16 25.38 -3.81 -23.01
N SER A 17 25.79 -5.08 -23.19
CA SER A 17 24.98 -6.23 -22.76
C SER A 17 24.82 -6.31 -21.23
N ILE A 18 25.87 -5.99 -20.46
CA ILE A 18 25.79 -5.92 -19.01
C ILE A 18 24.84 -4.79 -18.58
N LEU A 19 24.93 -3.64 -19.20
CA LEU A 19 24.05 -2.51 -18.93
C LEU A 19 22.58 -2.84 -19.16
N THR A 20 22.26 -3.51 -20.28
CA THR A 20 20.88 -3.94 -20.57
C THR A 20 20.35 -4.94 -19.55
N ILE A 21 21.19 -5.89 -19.09
CA ILE A 21 20.81 -6.85 -18.05
C ILE A 21 20.50 -6.12 -16.73
N ILE A 22 21.32 -5.15 -16.33
CA ILE A 22 21.10 -4.37 -15.11
C ILE A 22 19.78 -3.58 -15.19
N ILE A 23 19.48 -2.98 -16.36
CA ILE A 23 18.23 -2.25 -16.58
C ILE A 23 17.03 -3.20 -16.47
N ILE A 24 17.10 -4.39 -17.06
CA ILE A 24 16.01 -5.37 -17.00
C ILE A 24 15.78 -5.84 -15.57
N ILE A 25 16.84 -6.12 -14.81
CA ILE A 25 16.76 -6.52 -13.40
C ILE A 25 16.15 -5.38 -12.56
N SER A 26 16.62 -4.15 -12.76
CA SER A 26 16.07 -2.98 -12.05
C SER A 26 14.59 -2.76 -12.33
N LEU A 27 14.15 -2.90 -13.58
CA LEU A 27 12.74 -2.82 -13.96
C LEU A 27 11.93 -3.96 -13.34
N SER A 28 12.47 -5.17 -13.31
CA SER A 28 11.81 -6.33 -12.70
C SER A 28 11.61 -6.13 -11.20
N ILE A 29 12.63 -5.66 -10.48
CA ILE A 29 12.53 -5.36 -9.04
C ILE A 29 11.48 -4.28 -8.79
N SER A 30 11.42 -3.23 -9.61
CA SER A 30 10.44 -2.16 -9.50
C SER A 30 9.00 -2.64 -9.73
N LEU A 31 8.79 -3.59 -10.64
CA LEU A 31 7.47 -4.17 -10.92
C LEU A 31 7.04 -5.21 -9.86
N PHE A 32 7.99 -5.87 -9.20
CA PHE A 32 7.73 -6.85 -8.15
C PHE A 32 7.77 -6.26 -6.74
N SER A 33 8.14 -5.00 -6.56
CA SER A 33 8.05 -4.30 -5.29
C SER A 33 6.57 -3.94 -5.01
N GLU A 34 5.70 -4.96 -4.94
CA GLU A 34 4.43 -4.83 -4.23
C GLU A 34 4.78 -4.48 -2.78
N ARG A 35 4.25 -3.38 -2.28
CA ARG A 35 4.28 -3.10 -0.86
C ARG A 35 3.45 -4.19 -0.19
N ASP A 36 4.12 -5.17 0.39
CA ASP A 36 3.50 -6.00 1.41
C ASP A 36 3.23 -5.09 2.62
N ASN A 37 1.99 -4.62 2.73
CA ASN A 37 1.51 -4.16 4.02
C ASN A 37 1.38 -5.42 4.87
N ASP A 38 2.39 -5.70 5.68
CA ASP A 38 2.39 -6.83 6.58
C ASP A 38 1.25 -6.67 7.58
N PHE A 39 0.18 -7.46 7.40
CA PHE A 39 -0.85 -7.58 8.42
C PHE A 39 -0.26 -8.30 9.62
N ILE A 40 -0.34 -7.67 10.78
CA ILE A 40 0.10 -8.27 12.03
C ILE A 40 -1.08 -9.01 12.66
N THR A 41 -0.93 -10.28 12.94
CA THR A 41 -1.91 -11.04 13.70
C THR A 41 -1.87 -10.60 15.17
N LEU A 42 -2.92 -9.93 15.64
CA LEU A 42 -3.01 -9.44 17.01
C LEU A 42 -3.45 -10.56 17.98
N ASP A 43 -4.35 -11.43 17.54
CA ASP A 43 -4.89 -12.53 18.33
C ASP A 43 -5.48 -13.61 17.41
N GLY A 44 -5.46 -14.87 17.85
CA GLY A 44 -6.02 -16.00 17.12
C GLY A 44 -5.01 -16.80 16.31
N GLU A 45 -5.50 -17.72 15.49
CA GLU A 45 -4.68 -18.57 14.62
C GLU A 45 -4.48 -17.92 13.24
N GLU A 46 -3.23 -17.82 12.77
CA GLU A 46 -2.88 -17.27 11.45
C GLU A 46 -3.56 -18.04 10.29
N SER A 47 -3.88 -19.30 10.48
CA SER A 47 -4.57 -20.12 9.48
C SER A 47 -6.09 -19.98 9.47
N SER A 48 -6.66 -19.12 10.32
CA SER A 48 -8.11 -18.93 10.41
C SER A 48 -8.69 -18.30 9.13
N THR A 49 -9.79 -18.88 8.66
CA THR A 49 -10.57 -18.30 7.53
C THR A 49 -11.56 -17.22 7.98
N ASN A 50 -11.78 -17.07 9.30
CA ASN A 50 -12.69 -16.09 9.88
C ASN A 50 -11.92 -14.88 10.41
N ILE A 51 -11.39 -14.09 9.50
CA ILE A 51 -10.55 -12.93 9.81
C ILE A 51 -11.41 -11.71 10.11
N ILE A 52 -11.06 -11.00 11.19
CA ILE A 52 -11.54 -9.64 11.48
C ILE A 52 -10.33 -8.72 11.38
N ALA A 53 -10.38 -7.75 10.48
CA ALA A 53 -9.33 -6.78 10.31
C ALA A 53 -9.58 -5.57 11.22
N VAL A 54 -8.52 -5.04 11.84
CA VAL A 54 -8.57 -3.79 12.60
C VAL A 54 -7.75 -2.75 11.86
N ILE A 55 -8.35 -1.60 11.57
CA ILE A 55 -7.68 -0.44 10.98
C ILE A 55 -7.67 0.67 12.00
N GLU A 56 -6.49 0.99 12.50
CA GLU A 56 -6.30 2.11 13.41
C GLU A 56 -6.09 3.41 12.62
N LEU A 57 -6.91 4.42 12.91
CA LEU A 57 -6.86 5.73 12.31
C LEU A 57 -6.61 6.79 13.40
N ASN A 58 -5.34 7.14 13.58
CA ASN A 58 -4.91 8.07 14.63
C ASN A 58 -4.46 9.41 14.05
N GLY A 59 -4.97 10.53 14.56
CA GLY A 59 -4.50 11.88 14.26
C GLY A 59 -5.39 12.70 13.35
N LEU A 60 -4.81 13.69 12.67
CA LEU A 60 -5.51 14.66 11.82
C LEU A 60 -5.90 14.08 10.46
N ILE A 61 -7.14 14.31 10.04
CA ILE A 61 -7.63 13.87 8.72
C ILE A 61 -7.26 14.92 7.66
N ILE A 62 -6.25 14.64 6.85
CA ILE A 62 -5.78 15.55 5.79
C ILE A 62 -5.51 14.78 4.49
N GLU A 63 -5.58 15.51 3.36
CA GLU A 63 -5.17 14.96 2.07
C GLU A 63 -3.65 15.01 1.97
N THR A 64 -3.03 13.84 1.91
CA THR A 64 -1.60 13.69 1.66
C THR A 64 -1.36 12.41 0.86
N ASN A 65 -0.23 12.34 0.18
CA ASN A 65 0.17 11.13 -0.51
C ASN A 65 0.54 10.06 0.51
N SER A 66 0.18 8.81 0.25
CA SER A 66 0.42 7.67 1.13
C SER A 66 1.88 7.53 1.57
N GLU A 67 2.82 7.87 0.68
CA GLU A 67 4.26 7.80 0.97
C GLU A 67 4.70 8.75 2.09
N VAL A 68 4.12 9.94 2.13
CA VAL A 68 4.46 10.96 3.13
C VAL A 68 3.81 10.65 4.48
N SER A 69 2.58 10.12 4.50
CA SER A 69 1.86 9.84 5.74
C SER A 69 2.51 8.72 6.57
N ASN A 70 3.00 7.68 5.91
CA ASN A 70 3.54 6.50 6.60
C ASN A 70 4.99 6.68 7.10
N LEU A 71 5.78 7.56 6.44
CA LEU A 71 7.19 7.73 6.74
C LEU A 71 7.50 8.91 7.66
N THR A 72 6.65 9.94 7.69
CA THR A 72 6.99 11.21 8.32
C THR A 72 6.11 11.59 9.50
N ASN A 73 4.89 11.06 9.62
CA ASN A 73 4.02 11.42 10.73
C ASN A 73 2.94 10.37 11.00
N PRO A 74 3.08 9.57 12.10
CA PRO A 74 2.10 8.56 12.47
C PRO A 74 0.74 9.14 12.95
N PHE A 75 0.64 10.46 13.09
CA PHE A 75 -0.56 11.17 13.54
C PHE A 75 -1.35 11.82 12.39
N ILE A 76 -1.25 11.25 11.19
CA ILE A 76 -2.00 11.70 10.02
C ILE A 76 -2.87 10.57 9.47
N ILE A 77 -4.17 10.85 9.34
CA ILE A 77 -5.13 10.00 8.65
C ILE A 77 -5.25 10.49 7.21
N SER A 78 -4.72 9.70 6.27
CA SER A 78 -4.84 9.98 4.83
C SER A 78 -5.97 9.16 4.22
N PRO A 79 -6.94 9.78 3.54
CA PRO A 79 -7.94 9.04 2.77
C PRO A 79 -7.32 8.10 1.74
N GLN A 80 -6.20 8.49 1.14
CA GLN A 80 -5.52 7.69 0.13
C GLN A 80 -4.90 6.42 0.75
N SER A 81 -4.18 6.53 1.88
CA SER A 81 -3.64 5.37 2.59
C SER A 81 -4.75 4.43 3.07
N THR A 82 -5.86 4.99 3.59
CA THR A 82 -7.01 4.18 4.01
C THR A 82 -7.61 3.41 2.83
N LYS A 83 -7.67 4.01 1.64
CA LYS A 83 -8.13 3.33 0.43
C LYS A 83 -7.20 2.17 0.06
N GLU A 84 -5.89 2.39 0.08
CA GLU A 84 -4.88 1.38 -0.22
C GLU A 84 -4.98 0.19 0.75
N ASN A 85 -5.07 0.45 2.06
CA ASN A 85 -5.28 -0.58 3.07
C ASN A 85 -6.57 -1.39 2.82
N LEU A 86 -7.67 -0.72 2.43
CA LEU A 86 -8.92 -1.40 2.10
C LEU A 86 -8.84 -2.25 0.81
N GLU A 87 -8.08 -1.81 -0.19
CA GLU A 87 -7.85 -2.60 -1.40
C GLU A 87 -7.04 -3.88 -1.09
N GLU A 88 -6.06 -3.78 -0.19
CA GLU A 88 -5.29 -4.94 0.25
C GLU A 88 -6.11 -5.91 1.08
N LEU A 89 -6.97 -5.40 1.97
CA LEU A 89 -7.89 -6.23 2.74
C LEU A 89 -8.84 -7.07 1.86
N LYS A 90 -9.09 -6.65 0.61
CA LYS A 90 -9.86 -7.47 -0.33
C LYS A 90 -9.17 -8.79 -0.67
N LYS A 91 -7.83 -8.83 -0.65
CA LYS A 91 -7.04 -10.03 -0.94
C LYS A 91 -7.33 -11.14 0.07
N ILE A 92 -7.52 -10.78 1.35
CA ILE A 92 -7.79 -11.72 2.46
C ILE A 92 -9.29 -11.91 2.76
N SER A 93 -10.16 -11.12 2.12
CA SER A 93 -11.62 -11.22 2.24
C SER A 93 -12.14 -11.32 3.69
N PRO A 94 -11.86 -10.35 4.58
CA PRO A 94 -12.21 -10.43 5.98
C PRO A 94 -13.72 -10.48 6.19
N LYS A 95 -14.18 -11.18 7.21
CA LYS A 95 -15.60 -11.25 7.61
C LYS A 95 -16.07 -9.94 8.26
N GLY A 96 -15.15 -9.20 8.87
CA GLY A 96 -15.42 -7.91 9.48
C GLY A 96 -14.22 -6.98 9.43
N ILE A 97 -14.49 -5.69 9.45
CA ILE A 97 -13.48 -4.64 9.59
C ILE A 97 -13.92 -3.73 10.74
N ILE A 98 -13.02 -3.49 11.67
CA ILE A 98 -13.18 -2.54 12.76
C ILE A 98 -12.30 -1.33 12.43
N PHE A 99 -12.90 -0.15 12.28
CA PHE A 99 -12.18 1.10 12.27
C PHE A 99 -12.11 1.65 13.68
N SER A 100 -10.93 1.73 14.25
CA SER A 100 -10.66 2.43 15.52
C SER A 100 -10.17 3.82 15.19
N ILE A 101 -11.00 4.84 15.43
CA ILE A 101 -10.73 6.22 15.02
C ILE A 101 -10.49 7.07 16.26
N ASN A 102 -9.27 7.57 16.38
CA ASN A 102 -8.88 8.56 17.38
C ASN A 102 -8.41 9.84 16.68
N SER A 103 -9.34 10.76 16.44
CA SER A 103 -9.09 11.93 15.61
C SER A 103 -9.85 13.16 16.11
N PRO A 104 -9.17 14.32 16.24
CA PRO A 104 -9.84 15.60 16.48
C PRO A 104 -10.57 16.13 15.23
N GLY A 105 -10.55 15.38 14.13
CA GLY A 105 -11.07 15.80 12.82
C GLY A 105 -9.97 16.25 11.86
N GLY A 106 -10.36 17.04 10.85
CA GLY A 106 -9.41 17.53 9.85
C GLY A 106 -10.09 18.42 8.81
N THR A 107 -9.55 18.43 7.58
CA THR A 107 -10.17 19.21 6.51
C THR A 107 -11.50 18.59 6.07
N VAL A 108 -12.48 19.43 5.72
CA VAL A 108 -13.81 18.98 5.28
C VAL A 108 -13.68 18.07 4.04
N SER A 109 -12.79 18.42 3.11
CA SER A 109 -12.57 17.62 1.89
C SER A 109 -12.01 16.24 2.20
N ALA A 110 -10.98 16.15 3.07
CA ALA A 110 -10.38 14.88 3.46
C ALA A 110 -11.35 14.00 4.25
N SER A 111 -12.08 14.58 5.21
CA SER A 111 -13.08 13.86 5.99
C SER A 111 -14.20 13.30 5.11
N LYS A 112 -14.67 14.09 4.13
CA LYS A 112 -15.66 13.64 3.16
C LYS A 112 -15.11 12.52 2.28
N LYS A 113 -13.89 12.64 1.77
CA LYS A 113 -13.26 11.57 0.97
C LYS A 113 -13.14 10.28 1.78
N LEU A 114 -12.68 10.36 3.03
CA LEU A 114 -12.57 9.19 3.92
C LEU A 114 -13.92 8.50 4.09
N TYR A 115 -14.97 9.27 4.38
CA TYR A 115 -16.33 8.75 4.48
C TYR A 115 -16.77 8.06 3.17
N ASP A 116 -16.57 8.71 2.02
CA ASP A 116 -16.99 8.18 0.72
C ASP A 116 -16.23 6.88 0.37
N ILE A 117 -14.95 6.76 0.74
CA ILE A 117 -14.13 5.55 0.58
C ILE A 117 -14.71 4.40 1.40
N ILE A 118 -14.93 4.60 2.69
CA ILE A 118 -15.47 3.57 3.60
C ILE A 118 -16.89 3.15 3.14
N LYS A 119 -17.73 4.12 2.78
CA LYS A 119 -19.08 3.87 2.27
C LYS A 119 -19.07 3.07 0.96
N SER A 120 -18.18 3.40 0.04
CA SER A 120 -18.01 2.69 -1.22
C SER A 120 -17.52 1.26 -1.00
N TYR A 121 -16.56 1.07 -0.11
CA TYR A 121 -16.08 -0.25 0.26
C TYR A 121 -17.21 -1.12 0.81
N LYS A 122 -18.01 -0.61 1.76
CA LYS A 122 -19.16 -1.29 2.34
C LYS A 122 -20.21 -1.69 1.27
N LYS A 123 -20.47 -0.80 0.31
CA LYS A 123 -21.43 -1.05 -0.79
C LYS A 123 -20.96 -2.21 -1.69
N ASN A 124 -19.66 -2.28 -1.96
CA ASN A 124 -19.09 -3.24 -2.88
C ASN A 124 -18.77 -4.60 -2.21
N ASN A 125 -18.61 -4.64 -0.87
CA ASN A 125 -18.26 -5.82 -0.11
C ASN A 125 -19.36 -6.16 0.91
N LYS A 126 -20.52 -6.59 0.41
CA LYS A 126 -21.73 -6.84 1.22
C LYS A 126 -21.56 -7.92 2.29
N ASN A 127 -20.63 -8.85 2.10
CA ASN A 127 -20.36 -9.95 3.04
C ASN A 127 -19.44 -9.54 4.20
N THR A 128 -18.78 -8.39 4.11
CA THR A 128 -17.89 -7.85 5.16
C THR A 128 -18.69 -6.90 6.05
N LYS A 129 -18.73 -7.18 7.35
CA LYS A 129 -19.35 -6.27 8.33
C LYS A 129 -18.38 -5.16 8.69
N ILE A 130 -18.85 -3.92 8.76
CA ILE A 130 -18.03 -2.76 9.14
C ILE A 130 -18.54 -2.22 10.47
N PHE A 131 -17.63 -2.08 11.41
CA PHE A 131 -17.83 -1.45 12.71
C PHE A 131 -16.91 -0.23 12.82
N ILE A 132 -17.39 0.81 13.49
CA ILE A 132 -16.62 2.02 13.75
C ILE A 132 -16.62 2.23 15.27
N HIS A 133 -15.42 2.33 15.83
CA HIS A 133 -15.18 2.70 17.22
C HIS A 133 -14.49 4.05 17.23
N THR A 134 -14.96 4.96 18.06
CA THR A 134 -14.38 6.30 18.23
C THR A 134 -14.14 6.54 19.71
N ASP A 135 -12.95 6.99 20.03
CA ASP A 135 -12.58 7.48 21.37
C ASP A 135 -12.99 8.93 21.56
#